data_ef86bc8ffccc2bc23ad750099e1c26b6
#
_entry.id   ef86bc8ffccc2bc23ad750099e1c26b6
#
_cell.length_a   1.000
_cell.length_b   1.000
_cell.length_c   1.000
_cell.angle_alpha   90.00
_cell.angle_beta   90.00
_cell.angle_gamma   90.00
#
_symmetry.space_group_name_H-M   'P 1'
#
loop_
_entity.id
_entity.type
_entity.pdbx_description
1 polymer ?
#
loop_
_entity_poly.entity_id
_entity_poly.type
_entity_poly.pdbx_seq_one_letter_code
_entity_poly.pdbx_strand_id
1 'polypeptide(L)'
;MTPVWTTSRAAGLAALMTSSLAISCGLLMALKIPALRRRAPELRAAHQALANATFALIGVHAVSLLLDPVLRPGLAGLLVPFAAPYRPLATAFGQIAAYGMFALGATFYVRRRVGTRRWRSAHRWLPLFWLLAVGHGLLVGTDAATTWALIALAPPVAAAAALAAARFLTEEVAPQPR
;
A
#
# COMPACT_ATOMS: atom_id res chain seq x y z
N MET A 1 15.44 21.56 -7.92
CA MET A 1 14.57 20.70 -7.06
C MET A 1 15.04 20.85 -5.62
N THR A 2 14.12 21.08 -4.68
CA THR A 2 14.49 21.19 -3.27
C THR A 2 14.80 19.79 -2.70
N PRO A 3 15.68 19.66 -1.69
CA PRO A 3 15.92 18.38 -1.02
C PRO A 3 14.65 17.78 -0.45
N VAL A 4 13.74 18.62 0.07
CA VAL A 4 12.44 18.20 0.61
C VAL A 4 11.56 17.54 -0.45
N TRP A 5 11.48 18.12 -1.64
CA TRP A 5 10.78 17.57 -2.79
C TRP A 5 11.35 16.20 -3.23
N THR A 6 12.68 16.10 -3.30
CA THR A 6 13.35 14.84 -3.67
C THR A 6 13.08 13.76 -2.62
N THR A 7 13.13 14.11 -1.33
CA THR A 7 12.81 13.19 -0.23
C THR A 7 11.37 12.71 -0.30
N SER A 8 10.42 13.61 -0.55
CA SER A 8 9.00 13.23 -0.69
C SER A 8 8.79 12.23 -1.83
N ARG A 9 9.38 12.50 -3.00
CA ARG A 9 9.29 11.60 -4.16
C ARG A 9 9.91 10.22 -3.87
N ALA A 10 11.13 10.20 -3.35
CA ALA A 10 11.83 8.97 -3.03
C ALA A 10 11.06 8.14 -1.99
N ALA A 11 10.55 8.77 -0.94
CA ALA A 11 9.75 8.11 0.08
C ALA A 11 8.43 7.56 -0.48
N GLY A 12 7.75 8.31 -1.34
CA GLY A 12 6.51 7.84 -2.00
C GLY A 12 6.73 6.63 -2.89
N LEU A 13 7.77 6.64 -3.73
CA LEU A 13 8.14 5.51 -4.59
C LEU A 13 8.57 4.28 -3.78
N ALA A 14 9.38 4.49 -2.74
CA ALA A 14 9.79 3.41 -1.84
C ALA A 14 8.60 2.84 -1.05
N ALA A 15 7.64 3.67 -0.62
CA ALA A 15 6.41 3.23 0.02
C ALA A 15 5.56 2.36 -0.94
N LEU A 16 5.46 2.74 -2.21
CA LEU A 16 4.73 1.96 -3.21
C LEU A 16 5.42 0.61 -3.48
N MET A 17 6.75 0.60 -3.56
CA MET A 17 7.52 -0.63 -3.73
C MET A 17 7.35 -1.57 -2.53
N THR A 18 7.57 -1.08 -1.31
CA THR A 18 7.50 -1.90 -0.09
C THR A 18 6.07 -2.38 0.16
N SER A 19 5.04 -1.56 -0.11
CA SER A 19 3.64 -1.99 -0.01
C SER A 19 3.29 -3.08 -1.03
N SER A 20 3.77 -2.97 -2.27
CA SER A 20 3.54 -4.00 -3.31
C SER A 20 4.16 -5.34 -2.92
N LEU A 21 5.38 -5.32 -2.39
CA LEU A 21 6.06 -6.52 -1.87
C LEU A 21 5.34 -7.09 -0.63
N ALA A 22 4.88 -6.22 0.29
CA ALA A 22 4.11 -6.65 1.46
C ALA A 22 2.79 -7.33 1.05
N ILE A 23 2.03 -6.73 0.12
CA ILE A 23 0.81 -7.32 -0.44
C ILE A 23 1.11 -8.68 -1.08
N SER A 24 2.18 -8.78 -1.88
CA SER A 24 2.59 -10.04 -2.51
C SER A 24 2.87 -11.12 -1.46
N CYS A 25 3.64 -10.84 -0.41
CA CYS A 25 3.89 -11.79 0.69
C CYS A 25 2.58 -12.20 1.39
N GLY A 26 1.67 -11.26 1.63
CA GLY A 26 0.37 -11.52 2.24
C GLY A 26 -0.50 -12.44 1.38
N LEU A 27 -0.56 -12.19 0.08
CA LEU A 27 -1.32 -12.99 -0.88
C LEU A 27 -0.74 -14.39 -1.08
N LEU A 28 0.59 -14.54 -1.15
CA LEU A 28 1.26 -15.85 -1.20
C LEU A 28 0.89 -16.71 0.02
N MET A 29 0.83 -16.11 1.21
CA MET A 29 0.38 -16.82 2.41
C MET A 29 -1.12 -17.16 2.35
N ALA A 30 -1.94 -16.28 1.78
CA ALA A 30 -3.39 -16.50 1.66
C ALA A 30 -3.75 -17.59 0.64
N LEU A 31 -2.97 -17.73 -0.43
CA LEU A 31 -3.13 -18.76 -1.47
C LEU A 31 -2.76 -20.18 -0.97
N LYS A 32 -2.11 -20.31 0.19
CA LYS A 32 -1.76 -21.60 0.83
C LYS A 32 -1.00 -22.55 -0.09
N ILE A 33 -0.13 -22.05 -0.94
CA ILE A 33 0.64 -22.84 -1.91
C ILE A 33 1.48 -23.91 -1.16
N PRO A 34 1.30 -25.22 -1.45
CA PRO A 34 1.99 -26.29 -0.69
C PRO A 34 3.50 -26.15 -0.66
N ALA A 35 4.12 -25.78 -1.79
CA ALA A 35 5.56 -25.59 -1.92
C ALA A 35 6.13 -24.49 -1.00
N LEU A 36 5.30 -23.51 -0.60
CA LEU A 36 5.70 -22.37 0.25
C LEU A 36 5.45 -22.60 1.74
N ARG A 37 4.86 -23.74 2.14
CA ARG A 37 4.54 -24.01 3.56
C ARG A 37 5.75 -23.92 4.46
N ARG A 38 6.91 -24.45 4.02
CA ARG A 38 8.17 -24.42 4.78
C ARG A 38 8.72 -23.00 4.96
N ARG A 39 8.39 -22.08 4.04
CA ARG A 39 8.81 -20.67 4.05
C ARG A 39 7.78 -19.72 4.66
N ALA A 40 6.72 -20.25 5.27
CA ALA A 40 5.68 -19.42 5.86
C ALA A 40 6.17 -18.50 7.00
N PRO A 41 7.11 -18.90 7.86
CA PRO A 41 7.69 -18.00 8.87
C PRO A 41 8.43 -16.82 8.24
N GLU A 42 9.27 -17.08 7.23
CA GLU A 42 10.05 -16.05 6.54
C GLU A 42 9.13 -15.08 5.77
N LEU A 43 8.12 -15.59 5.07
CA LEU A 43 7.12 -14.76 4.38
C LEU A 43 6.36 -13.87 5.37
N ARG A 44 6.06 -14.37 6.57
CA ARG A 44 5.40 -13.58 7.61
C ARG A 44 6.31 -12.49 8.14
N ALA A 45 7.57 -12.81 8.42
CA ALA A 45 8.56 -11.84 8.87
C ALA A 45 8.81 -10.75 7.81
N ALA A 46 8.96 -11.15 6.55
CA ALA A 46 9.11 -10.21 5.44
C ALA A 46 7.87 -9.32 5.27
N HIS A 47 6.67 -9.89 5.30
CA HIS A 47 5.42 -9.12 5.25
C HIS A 47 5.36 -8.06 6.35
N GLN A 48 5.69 -8.42 7.58
CA GLN A 48 5.65 -7.49 8.71
C GLN A 48 6.70 -6.39 8.58
N ALA A 49 7.94 -6.74 8.21
CA ALA A 49 9.01 -5.77 8.02
C ALA A 49 8.69 -4.77 6.89
N LEU A 50 8.21 -5.27 5.74
CA LEU A 50 7.80 -4.45 4.60
C LEU A 50 6.60 -3.55 4.93
N ALA A 51 5.61 -4.05 5.67
CA ALA A 51 4.47 -3.24 6.11
C ALA A 51 4.92 -2.10 7.05
N ASN A 52 5.79 -2.39 8.01
CA ASN A 52 6.33 -1.35 8.90
C ASN A 52 7.16 -0.31 8.13
N ALA A 53 8.00 -0.75 7.19
CA ALA A 53 8.74 0.15 6.31
C ALA A 53 7.80 1.03 5.47
N THR A 54 6.72 0.46 4.93
CA THR A 54 5.69 1.21 4.18
C THR A 54 5.10 2.33 5.04
N PHE A 55 4.71 2.04 6.28
CA PHE A 55 4.13 3.05 7.17
C PHE A 55 5.12 4.17 7.51
N ALA A 56 6.38 3.83 7.79
CA ALA A 56 7.42 4.82 8.03
C ALA A 56 7.65 5.70 6.79
N LEU A 57 7.70 5.11 5.61
CA LEU A 57 7.90 5.82 4.34
C LEU A 57 6.71 6.71 3.98
N ILE A 58 5.46 6.29 4.23
CA ILE A 58 4.27 7.13 4.09
C ILE A 58 4.38 8.34 5.03
N GLY A 59 4.83 8.13 6.27
CA GLY A 59 5.08 9.22 7.22
C GLY A 59 6.12 10.23 6.72
N VAL A 60 7.27 9.74 6.23
CA VAL A 60 8.31 10.59 5.64
C VAL A 60 7.77 11.34 4.42
N HIS A 61 7.03 10.68 3.54
CA HIS A 61 6.39 11.28 2.36
C HIS A 61 5.46 12.42 2.76
N ALA A 62 4.55 12.17 3.71
CA ALA A 62 3.56 13.15 4.17
C ALA A 62 4.22 14.37 4.87
N VAL A 63 5.19 14.13 5.75
CA VAL A 63 5.91 15.21 6.44
C VAL A 63 6.72 16.04 5.45
N SER A 64 7.40 15.39 4.50
CA SER A 64 8.14 16.13 3.46
C SER A 64 7.21 16.99 2.60
N LEU A 65 6.02 16.51 2.23
CA LEU A 65 5.03 17.31 1.50
C LEU A 65 4.55 18.50 2.32
N LEU A 66 4.33 18.32 3.62
CA LEU A 66 3.91 19.42 4.50
C LEU A 66 4.96 20.52 4.59
N LEU A 67 6.25 20.15 4.54
CA LEU A 67 7.39 21.05 4.60
C LEU A 67 7.79 21.62 3.23
N ASP A 68 7.15 21.19 2.14
CA ASP A 68 7.50 21.63 0.79
C ASP A 68 7.13 23.10 0.57
N PRO A 69 8.10 23.98 0.21
CA PRO A 69 7.86 25.40 0.07
C PRO A 69 7.08 25.78 -1.19
N VAL A 70 6.94 24.85 -2.15
CA VAL A 70 6.27 25.08 -3.43
C VAL A 70 4.82 24.63 -3.38
N LEU A 71 4.58 23.36 -3.01
CA LEU A 71 3.23 22.79 -2.98
C LEU A 71 2.37 23.34 -1.87
N ARG A 72 2.95 23.61 -0.69
CA ARG A 72 2.28 24.19 0.49
C ARG A 72 0.85 23.64 0.73
N PRO A 73 0.65 22.32 0.82
CA PRO A 73 -0.69 21.76 0.92
C PRO A 73 -1.41 22.20 2.21
N GLY A 74 -0.65 22.58 3.24
CA GLY A 74 -1.18 22.81 4.59
C GLY A 74 -1.72 21.52 5.21
N LEU A 75 -2.12 21.59 6.47
CA LEU A 75 -2.67 20.42 7.18
C LEU A 75 -3.98 19.93 6.55
N ALA A 76 -4.84 20.85 6.11
CA ALA A 76 -6.10 20.50 5.47
C ALA A 76 -5.86 19.76 4.15
N GLY A 77 -5.00 20.27 3.26
CA GLY A 77 -4.68 19.63 1.98
C GLY A 77 -3.96 18.29 2.14
N LEU A 78 -3.22 18.10 3.25
CA LEU A 78 -2.54 16.84 3.55
C LEU A 78 -3.46 15.79 4.17
N LEU A 79 -4.37 16.20 5.08
CA LEU A 79 -5.14 15.27 5.91
C LEU A 79 -6.60 15.11 5.47
N VAL A 80 -7.17 16.08 4.76
CA VAL A 80 -8.59 16.01 4.34
C VAL A 80 -8.66 15.59 2.88
N PRO A 81 -9.27 14.43 2.56
CA PRO A 81 -9.47 14.03 1.18
C PRO A 81 -10.18 15.11 0.37
N PHE A 82 -9.75 15.30 -0.87
CA PHE A 82 -10.25 16.31 -1.81
C PHE A 82 -9.89 17.77 -1.50
N ALA A 83 -9.29 18.07 -0.33
CA ALA A 83 -8.89 19.45 0.03
C ALA A 83 -7.51 19.86 -0.50
N ALA A 84 -6.77 18.96 -1.15
CA ALA A 84 -5.45 19.26 -1.69
C ALA A 84 -5.53 20.28 -2.84
N PRO A 85 -4.64 21.29 -2.88
CA PRO A 85 -4.63 22.31 -3.94
C PRO A 85 -4.17 21.75 -5.29
N TYR A 86 -3.38 20.66 -5.29
CA TYR A 86 -2.87 20.00 -6.49
C TYR A 86 -3.55 18.65 -6.72
N ARG A 87 -4.20 18.48 -7.89
CA ARG A 87 -4.90 17.25 -8.32
C ARG A 87 -5.74 16.62 -7.21
N PRO A 88 -6.78 17.31 -6.67
CA PRO A 88 -7.46 16.94 -5.43
C PRO A 88 -7.99 15.50 -5.43
N LEU A 89 -8.59 15.04 -6.55
CA LEU A 89 -9.10 13.66 -6.66
C LEU A 89 -7.98 12.62 -6.58
N ALA A 90 -6.90 12.81 -7.34
CA ALA A 90 -5.80 11.87 -7.36
C ALA A 90 -5.00 11.89 -6.04
N THR A 91 -4.90 13.04 -5.38
CA THR A 91 -4.31 13.16 -4.05
C THR A 91 -5.19 12.46 -2.99
N ALA A 92 -6.51 12.58 -3.10
CA ALA A 92 -7.44 11.88 -2.22
C ALA A 92 -7.28 10.36 -2.28
N PHE A 93 -6.95 9.77 -3.44
CA PHE A 93 -6.64 8.34 -3.53
C PHE A 93 -5.50 7.94 -2.60
N GLY A 94 -4.41 8.72 -2.57
CA GLY A 94 -3.28 8.48 -1.67
C GLY A 94 -3.66 8.62 -0.19
N GLN A 95 -4.45 9.64 0.15
CA GLN A 95 -4.91 9.87 1.52
C GLN A 95 -5.82 8.73 2.00
N ILE A 96 -6.81 8.34 1.21
CA ILE A 96 -7.72 7.23 1.53
C ILE A 96 -6.95 5.91 1.61
N ALA A 97 -5.99 5.68 0.70
CA ALA A 97 -5.10 4.52 0.75
C ALA A 97 -4.31 4.48 2.06
N ALA A 98 -3.68 5.58 2.45
CA ALA A 98 -2.92 5.67 3.69
C ALA A 98 -3.82 5.39 4.91
N TYR A 99 -4.98 6.02 5.00
CA TYR A 99 -5.92 5.81 6.10
C TYR A 99 -6.40 4.37 6.20
N GLY A 100 -6.78 3.75 5.07
CA GLY A 100 -7.21 2.36 5.05
C GLY A 100 -6.08 1.40 5.44
N MET A 101 -4.88 1.62 4.91
CA MET A 101 -3.71 0.80 5.27
C MET A 101 -3.36 0.93 6.75
N PHE A 102 -3.31 2.16 7.30
CA PHE A 102 -3.05 2.38 8.72
C PHE A 102 -4.15 1.76 9.60
N ALA A 103 -5.43 2.03 9.30
CA ALA A 103 -6.53 1.51 10.09
C ALA A 103 -6.54 -0.02 10.09
N LEU A 104 -6.49 -0.66 8.92
CA LEU A 104 -6.52 -2.12 8.82
C LEU A 104 -5.21 -2.77 9.32
N GLY A 105 -4.06 -2.14 9.10
CA GLY A 105 -2.78 -2.58 9.64
C GLY A 105 -2.74 -2.51 11.16
N ALA A 106 -3.20 -1.41 11.75
CA ALA A 106 -3.27 -1.23 13.20
C ALA A 106 -4.18 -2.28 13.89
N THR A 107 -5.19 -2.79 13.20
CA THR A 107 -6.04 -3.87 13.75
C THR A 107 -5.26 -5.14 14.08
N PHE A 108 -4.07 -5.34 13.50
CA PHE A 108 -3.18 -6.44 13.86
C PHE A 108 -2.80 -6.42 15.35
N TYR A 109 -2.53 -5.24 15.90
CA TYR A 109 -2.13 -5.09 17.31
C TYR A 109 -3.28 -5.34 18.27
N VAL A 110 -4.51 -5.10 17.86
CA VAL A 110 -5.72 -5.31 18.67
C VAL A 110 -6.49 -6.58 18.26
N ARG A 111 -5.95 -7.43 17.39
CA ARG A 111 -6.63 -8.63 16.83
C ARG A 111 -7.10 -9.63 17.90
N ARG A 112 -6.43 -9.68 19.06
CA ARG A 112 -6.86 -10.53 20.19
C ARG A 112 -8.17 -10.06 20.81
N ARG A 113 -8.41 -8.72 20.84
CA ARG A 113 -9.64 -8.10 21.35
C ARG A 113 -10.77 -8.14 20.33
N VAL A 114 -10.48 -7.86 19.06
CA VAL A 114 -11.47 -7.82 17.96
C VAL A 114 -11.90 -9.24 17.53
N GLY A 115 -11.05 -10.22 17.73
CA GLY A 115 -11.21 -11.59 17.26
C GLY A 115 -10.51 -11.82 15.91
N THR A 116 -9.80 -12.94 15.81
CA THR A 116 -8.97 -13.28 14.64
C THR A 116 -9.79 -13.39 13.34
N ARG A 117 -11.05 -13.88 13.44
CA ARG A 117 -11.92 -14.02 12.27
C ARG A 117 -12.30 -12.64 11.69
N ARG A 118 -12.76 -11.71 12.54
CA ARG A 118 -13.12 -10.35 12.13
C ARG A 118 -11.92 -9.60 11.59
N TRP A 119 -10.77 -9.72 12.27
CA TRP A 119 -9.53 -9.14 11.81
C TRP A 119 -9.14 -9.63 10.40
N ARG A 120 -9.17 -10.94 10.14
CA ARG A 120 -8.86 -11.49 8.81
C ARG A 120 -9.84 -11.00 7.75
N SER A 121 -11.13 -10.90 8.08
CA SER A 121 -12.15 -10.39 7.17
C SER A 121 -11.91 -8.93 6.79
N ALA A 122 -11.50 -8.08 7.73
CA ALA A 122 -11.16 -6.69 7.45
C ALA A 122 -9.82 -6.58 6.69
N HIS A 123 -8.79 -7.31 7.13
CA HIS A 123 -7.45 -7.26 6.56
C HIS A 123 -7.38 -7.66 5.07
N ARG A 124 -8.29 -8.52 4.60
CA ARG A 124 -8.35 -8.91 3.18
C ARG A 124 -8.67 -7.77 2.22
N TRP A 125 -9.15 -6.62 2.70
CA TRP A 125 -9.42 -5.43 1.89
C TRP A 125 -8.19 -4.55 1.64
N LEU A 126 -7.04 -4.86 2.23
CA LEU A 126 -5.80 -4.11 2.01
C LEU A 126 -5.38 -4.00 0.53
N PRO A 127 -5.57 -5.02 -0.34
CA PRO A 127 -5.28 -4.87 -1.76
C PRO A 127 -6.07 -3.74 -2.44
N LEU A 128 -7.30 -3.44 -2.00
CA LEU A 128 -8.08 -2.33 -2.54
C LEU A 128 -7.44 -0.98 -2.20
N PHE A 129 -7.01 -0.77 -0.96
CA PHE A 129 -6.30 0.45 -0.57
C PHE A 129 -4.94 0.56 -1.25
N TRP A 130 -4.26 -0.56 -1.46
CA TRP A 130 -3.04 -0.60 -2.26
C TRP A 130 -3.28 -0.19 -3.72
N LEU A 131 -4.39 -0.60 -4.36
CA LEU A 131 -4.75 -0.15 -5.71
C LEU A 131 -4.97 1.36 -5.76
N LEU A 132 -5.58 1.95 -4.73
CA LEU A 132 -5.71 3.41 -4.62
C LEU A 132 -4.34 4.09 -4.52
N ALA A 133 -3.38 3.50 -3.77
CA ALA A 133 -2.02 4.01 -3.70
C ALA A 133 -1.29 3.93 -5.05
N VAL A 134 -1.47 2.83 -5.81
CA VAL A 134 -0.96 2.71 -7.19
C VAL A 134 -1.56 3.80 -8.08
N GLY A 135 -2.88 3.98 -8.06
CA GLY A 135 -3.58 5.02 -8.80
C GLY A 135 -3.08 6.43 -8.44
N HIS A 136 -2.89 6.70 -7.15
CA HIS A 136 -2.27 7.94 -6.69
C HIS A 136 -0.87 8.13 -7.28
N GLY A 137 0.00 7.14 -7.17
CA GLY A 137 1.36 7.19 -7.69
C GLY A 137 1.41 7.43 -9.21
N LEU A 138 0.52 6.82 -9.97
CA LEU A 138 0.43 7.00 -11.43
C LEU A 138 -0.12 8.38 -11.83
N LEU A 139 -1.09 8.90 -11.09
CA LEU A 139 -1.78 10.14 -11.43
C LEU A 139 -1.10 11.40 -10.91
N VAL A 140 -0.40 11.33 -9.76
CA VAL A 140 0.26 12.48 -9.11
C VAL A 140 1.77 12.41 -9.25
N GLY A 141 2.33 11.19 -9.36
CA GLY A 141 3.77 10.97 -9.40
C GLY A 141 4.42 11.57 -10.63
N THR A 142 5.36 12.47 -10.44
CA THR A 142 6.13 13.11 -11.52
C THR A 142 7.06 12.15 -12.25
N ASP A 143 7.39 11.02 -11.61
CA ASP A 143 8.27 9.98 -12.15
C ASP A 143 7.52 8.82 -12.81
N ALA A 144 6.19 8.77 -12.70
CA ALA A 144 5.37 7.64 -13.12
C ALA A 144 5.60 7.18 -14.58
N ALA A 145 5.96 8.12 -15.46
CA ALA A 145 6.25 7.83 -16.88
C ALA A 145 7.76 7.69 -17.18
N THR A 146 8.64 7.77 -16.18
CA THR A 146 10.09 7.62 -16.42
C THR A 146 10.48 6.16 -16.53
N THR A 147 11.40 5.84 -17.45
CA THR A 147 11.85 4.45 -17.68
C THR A 147 12.38 3.78 -16.43
N TRP A 148 13.17 4.49 -15.63
CA TRP A 148 13.74 3.93 -14.40
C TRP A 148 12.67 3.59 -13.35
N ALA A 149 11.66 4.46 -13.19
CA ALA A 149 10.57 4.22 -12.24
C ALA A 149 9.68 3.04 -12.70
N LEU A 150 9.41 2.93 -14.00
CA LEU A 150 8.70 1.80 -14.57
C LEU A 150 9.47 0.49 -14.35
N ILE A 151 10.78 0.46 -14.62
CA ILE A 151 11.60 -0.74 -14.38
C ILE A 151 11.58 -1.14 -12.89
N ALA A 152 11.67 -0.16 -11.98
CA ALA A 152 11.72 -0.43 -10.55
C ALA A 152 10.36 -0.86 -9.96
N LEU A 153 9.26 -0.26 -10.40
CA LEU A 153 7.94 -0.42 -9.79
C LEU A 153 7.02 -1.40 -10.52
N ALA A 154 7.12 -1.52 -11.85
CA ALA A 154 6.21 -2.39 -12.59
C ALA A 154 6.30 -3.87 -12.16
N PRO A 155 7.48 -4.49 -11.92
CA PRO A 155 7.54 -5.87 -11.49
C PRO A 155 6.84 -6.14 -10.15
N PRO A 156 7.10 -5.41 -9.04
CA PRO A 156 6.43 -5.66 -7.78
C PRO A 156 4.93 -5.33 -7.83
N VAL A 157 4.53 -4.31 -8.59
CA VAL A 157 3.11 -3.96 -8.78
C VAL A 157 2.40 -5.05 -9.58
N ALA A 158 2.97 -5.50 -10.69
CA ALA A 158 2.39 -6.56 -11.51
C ALA A 158 2.29 -7.90 -10.75
N ALA A 159 3.31 -8.25 -9.98
CA ALA A 159 3.28 -9.45 -9.14
C ALA A 159 2.14 -9.38 -8.10
N ALA A 160 2.00 -8.26 -7.40
CA ALA A 160 0.93 -8.06 -6.43
C ALA A 160 -0.46 -8.12 -7.09
N ALA A 161 -0.63 -7.49 -8.25
CA ALA A 161 -1.88 -7.50 -9.01
C ALA A 161 -2.25 -8.92 -9.49
N ALA A 162 -1.29 -9.66 -10.04
CA ALA A 162 -1.49 -11.04 -10.49
C ALA A 162 -1.88 -11.97 -9.33
N LEU A 163 -1.21 -11.85 -8.18
CA LEU A 163 -1.55 -12.63 -6.98
C LEU A 163 -2.93 -12.26 -6.43
N ALA A 164 -3.31 -10.98 -6.46
CA ALA A 164 -4.64 -10.53 -6.07
C ALA A 164 -5.71 -11.13 -6.99
N ALA A 165 -5.52 -11.04 -8.30
CA ALA A 165 -6.43 -11.65 -9.28
C ALA A 165 -6.56 -13.18 -9.07
N ALA A 166 -5.44 -13.89 -8.91
CA ALA A 166 -5.44 -15.33 -8.62
C ALA A 166 -6.23 -15.65 -7.33
N ARG A 167 -6.10 -14.83 -6.30
CA ARG A 167 -6.82 -15.02 -5.04
C ARG A 167 -8.32 -14.86 -5.19
N PHE A 168 -8.78 -13.83 -5.93
CA PHE A 168 -10.21 -13.62 -6.19
C PHE A 168 -10.81 -14.74 -7.03
N LEU A 169 -10.14 -15.17 -8.10
CA LEU A 169 -10.62 -16.27 -8.96
C LEU A 169 -10.73 -17.59 -8.20
N THR A 170 -9.83 -17.87 -7.24
CA THR A 170 -9.91 -19.10 -6.43
C THR A 170 -11.03 -19.06 -5.38
N GLU A 171 -11.48 -17.90 -4.94
CA GLU A 171 -12.63 -17.76 -4.03
C GLU A 171 -13.96 -18.00 -4.75
N GLU A 172 -14.12 -17.58 -6.00
CA GLU A 172 -15.33 -17.78 -6.80
C GLU A 172 -15.56 -19.26 -7.15
N VAL A 173 -14.50 -20.04 -7.34
CA VAL A 173 -14.57 -21.46 -7.71
C VAL A 173 -14.83 -22.38 -6.50
N ALA A 174 -14.64 -21.90 -5.27
CA ALA A 174 -14.90 -22.69 -4.06
C ALA A 174 -16.42 -22.86 -3.86
N PRO A 175 -16.96 -24.14 -3.78
CA PRO A 175 -18.37 -24.35 -3.52
C PRO A 175 -18.79 -23.66 -2.23
N GLN A 176 -19.87 -22.85 -2.29
CA GLN A 176 -20.48 -22.26 -1.09
C GLN A 176 -20.98 -23.41 -0.21
N PRO A 177 -20.59 -23.51 1.06
CA PRO A 177 -21.18 -24.47 1.98
C PRO A 177 -22.66 -24.14 2.11
N ARG A 178 -23.51 -25.13 1.78
CA ARG A 178 -24.96 -25.08 1.99
C ARG A 178 -25.28 -25.04 3.48
#